data_5aa9d9fb82bdfa8ffb486492bb2967e9
#
_entry.id   5aa9d9fb82bdfa8ffb486492bb2967e9
#
_cell.length_a   1.000
_cell.length_b   1.000
_cell.length_c   1.000
_cell.angle_alpha   90.00
_cell.angle_beta   90.00
_cell.angle_gamma   90.00
#
_symmetry.space_group_name_H-M   'P 1'
#
loop_
_entity.id
_entity.type
_entity.pdbx_description
1 polymer ?
#
loop_
_entity_poly.entity_id
_entity_poly.type
_entity_poly.pdbx_seq_one_letter_code
_entity_poly.pdbx_strand_id
1 'polypeptide(L)'
;MIKLTFCLHRLPHLSRAEFHDYWFNTHAPLVASVREALKIRRYIQLHSLPDTEGAPFAAARGAPEPYDGVAQLWWDTAEDLATNTPEAIRAGALLLEDERKFIDLPRSPLWLGEEREVF
;
A
#
# COMPACT_ATOMS: atom_id res chain seq x y z
N MET A 1 15.10 1.98 9.79
CA MET A 1 14.33 2.19 8.54
C MET A 1 12.98 2.80 8.84
N ILE A 2 12.50 3.63 7.96
CA ILE A 2 11.14 4.19 8.02
C ILE A 2 10.23 3.32 7.17
N LYS A 3 9.06 2.99 7.69
CA LYS A 3 8.05 2.19 6.99
C LYS A 3 6.79 2.99 6.76
N LEU A 4 6.29 2.98 5.53
CA LEU A 4 4.97 3.46 5.19
C LEU A 4 4.00 2.28 5.20
N THR A 5 2.90 2.43 5.92
CA THR A 5 1.80 1.46 5.91
C THR A 5 0.59 2.12 5.27
N PHE A 6 0.07 1.51 4.22
CA PHE A 6 -1.04 2.02 3.44
C PHE A 6 -2.14 0.96 3.41
N CYS A 7 -3.21 1.19 4.16
CA CYS A 7 -4.33 0.25 4.26
C CYS A 7 -5.36 0.59 3.19
N LEU A 8 -5.59 -0.36 2.27
CA LEU A 8 -6.30 -0.08 1.03
C LEU A 8 -7.72 -0.62 1.02
N HIS A 9 -8.67 0.25 0.66
CA HIS A 9 -10.00 -0.14 0.21
C HIS A 9 -10.06 -0.01 -1.31
N ARG A 10 -10.63 -1.02 -1.97
CA ARG A 10 -10.86 -0.99 -3.41
C ARG A 10 -11.95 0.01 -3.78
N LEU A 11 -11.94 0.49 -5.00
CA LEU A 11 -13.06 1.24 -5.54
C LEU A 11 -14.31 0.36 -5.58
N PRO A 12 -15.52 0.93 -5.35
CA PRO A 12 -16.75 0.14 -5.19
C PRO A 12 -17.10 -0.74 -6.38
N HIS A 13 -16.70 -0.36 -7.60
CA HIS A 13 -17.03 -1.11 -8.81
C HIS A 13 -16.12 -2.32 -9.05
N LEU A 14 -15.05 -2.47 -8.27
CA LEU A 14 -14.12 -3.58 -8.40
C LEU A 14 -14.45 -4.68 -7.39
N SER A 15 -14.34 -5.93 -7.82
CA SER A 15 -14.29 -7.05 -6.89
C SER A 15 -12.91 -7.07 -6.22
N ARG A 16 -12.78 -7.80 -5.11
CA ARG A 16 -11.48 -7.94 -4.45
C ARG A 16 -10.48 -8.64 -5.39
N ALA A 17 -10.93 -9.63 -6.15
CA ALA A 17 -10.08 -10.31 -7.12
C ALA A 17 -9.58 -9.39 -8.22
N GLU A 18 -10.46 -8.52 -8.76
CA GLU A 18 -10.08 -7.53 -9.75
C GLU A 18 -9.11 -6.50 -9.18
N PHE A 19 -9.34 -6.06 -7.94
CA PHE A 19 -8.45 -5.15 -7.22
C PHE A 19 -7.06 -5.78 -7.03
N HIS A 20 -6.99 -7.01 -6.53
CA HIS A 20 -5.70 -7.71 -6.33
C HIS A 20 -4.95 -7.91 -7.65
N ASP A 21 -5.67 -8.26 -8.72
CA ASP A 21 -5.07 -8.46 -10.04
C ASP A 21 -4.42 -7.17 -10.56
N TYR A 22 -5.15 -6.06 -10.54
CA TYR A 22 -4.63 -4.77 -10.99
C TYR A 22 -3.44 -4.33 -10.13
N TRP A 23 -3.59 -4.45 -8.82
CA TRP A 23 -2.57 -4.02 -7.86
C TRP A 23 -1.24 -4.75 -8.07
N PHE A 24 -1.28 -6.06 -8.23
CA PHE A 24 -0.08 -6.88 -8.38
C PHE A 24 0.49 -6.89 -9.80
N ASN A 25 -0.37 -6.99 -10.79
CA ASN A 25 0.06 -7.20 -12.18
C ASN A 25 0.23 -5.91 -12.99
N THR A 26 -0.40 -4.82 -12.58
CA THR A 26 -0.29 -3.52 -13.28
C THR A 26 0.40 -2.46 -12.43
N HIS A 27 -0.04 -2.26 -11.19
CA HIS A 27 0.51 -1.21 -10.33
C HIS A 27 1.90 -1.56 -9.79
N ALA A 28 2.12 -2.79 -9.34
CA ALA A 28 3.41 -3.19 -8.78
C ALA A 28 4.59 -3.02 -9.77
N PRO A 29 4.47 -3.39 -11.05
CA PRO A 29 5.52 -3.10 -12.01
C PRO A 29 5.78 -1.60 -12.18
N LEU A 30 4.74 -0.77 -12.07
CA LEU A 30 4.89 0.67 -12.14
C LEU A 30 5.69 1.20 -10.96
N VAL A 31 5.41 0.72 -9.75
CA VAL A 31 6.18 1.05 -8.54
C VAL A 31 7.64 0.63 -8.74
N ALA A 32 7.87 -0.58 -9.23
CA ALA A 32 9.23 -1.07 -9.50
C ALA A 32 9.99 -0.16 -10.47
N SER A 33 9.30 0.39 -11.47
CA SER A 33 9.92 1.26 -12.49
C SER A 33 10.42 2.60 -11.92
N VAL A 34 9.86 3.05 -10.80
CA VAL A 34 10.21 4.32 -10.17
C VAL A 34 10.94 4.13 -8.83
N ARG A 35 11.32 2.92 -8.52
CA ARG A 35 11.97 2.56 -7.27
C ARG A 35 13.21 3.41 -6.97
N GLU A 36 14.07 3.57 -7.96
CA GLU A 36 15.32 4.34 -7.79
C GLU A 36 15.04 5.83 -7.55
N ALA A 37 14.14 6.41 -8.33
CA ALA A 37 13.79 7.82 -8.19
C ALA A 37 13.21 8.14 -6.82
N LEU A 38 12.42 7.22 -6.26
CA LEU A 38 11.77 7.39 -4.96
C LEU A 38 12.59 6.81 -3.80
N LYS A 39 13.73 6.19 -4.07
CA LYS A 39 14.61 5.58 -3.06
C LYS A 39 13.91 4.51 -2.21
N ILE A 40 12.96 3.79 -2.79
CA ILE A 40 12.24 2.72 -2.09
C ILE A 40 13.19 1.53 -1.92
N ARG A 41 13.36 1.10 -0.67
CA ARG A 41 14.24 -0.03 -0.35
C ARG A 41 13.55 -1.38 -0.45
N ARG A 42 12.29 -1.44 -0.06
CA ARG A 42 11.51 -2.67 -0.06
C ARG A 42 10.04 -2.32 -0.27
N TYR A 43 9.33 -3.18 -0.97
CA TYR A 43 7.90 -3.06 -1.22
C TYR A 43 7.23 -4.41 -1.07
N ILE A 44 6.24 -4.49 -0.19
CA ILE A 44 5.46 -5.70 0.07
C ILE A 44 3.99 -5.35 -0.09
N GLN A 45 3.26 -6.19 -0.79
CA GLN A 45 1.80 -6.14 -0.84
C GLN A 45 1.24 -7.27 0.02
N LEU A 46 0.43 -6.94 1.01
CA LEU A 46 -0.36 -7.92 1.76
C LEU A 46 -1.74 -7.98 1.13
N HIS A 47 -2.06 -9.06 0.46
CA HIS A 47 -3.36 -9.30 -0.16
C HIS A 47 -4.28 -9.95 0.86
N SER A 48 -5.39 -9.30 1.19
CA SER A 48 -6.34 -9.84 2.16
C SER A 48 -6.94 -11.15 1.66
N LEU A 49 -6.96 -12.14 2.54
CA LEU A 49 -7.64 -13.41 2.27
C LEU A 49 -9.16 -13.19 2.27
N PRO A 50 -9.95 -14.15 1.79
CA PRO A 50 -11.41 -14.05 1.91
C PRO A 50 -11.83 -13.76 3.35
N ASP A 51 -12.87 -12.95 3.54
CA ASP A 51 -13.30 -12.48 4.86
C ASP A 51 -13.60 -13.62 5.83
N THR A 52 -14.03 -14.76 5.31
CA THR A 52 -14.33 -15.96 6.11
C THR A 52 -13.11 -16.51 6.85
N GLU A 53 -11.89 -16.30 6.31
CA GLU A 53 -10.67 -16.83 6.93
C GLU A 53 -10.33 -16.12 8.25
N GLY A 54 -10.61 -14.82 8.34
CA GLY A 54 -10.33 -14.04 9.54
C GLY A 54 -11.53 -13.77 10.44
N ALA A 55 -12.74 -14.17 10.03
CA ALA A 55 -13.96 -13.79 10.70
C ALA A 55 -14.01 -14.14 12.21
N PRO A 56 -13.55 -15.33 12.67
CA PRO A 56 -13.56 -15.61 14.10
C PRO A 56 -12.70 -14.68 14.94
N PHE A 57 -11.56 -14.26 14.42
CA PHE A 57 -10.65 -13.34 15.13
C PHE A 57 -11.23 -11.93 15.21
N ALA A 58 -11.79 -11.45 14.11
CA ALA A 58 -12.44 -10.13 14.06
C ALA A 58 -13.68 -10.10 14.94
N ALA A 59 -14.52 -11.13 14.88
CA ALA A 59 -15.75 -11.24 15.68
C ALA A 59 -15.45 -11.22 17.17
N ALA A 60 -14.42 -11.94 17.61
CA ALA A 60 -14.03 -11.99 19.02
C ALA A 60 -13.61 -10.63 19.57
N ARG A 61 -13.26 -9.68 18.70
CA ARG A 61 -12.77 -8.34 19.07
C ARG A 61 -13.75 -7.22 18.70
N GLY A 62 -14.90 -7.56 18.10
CA GLY A 62 -15.81 -6.55 17.60
C GLY A 62 -15.16 -5.64 16.56
N ALA A 63 -14.24 -6.19 15.75
CA ALA A 63 -13.47 -5.41 14.80
C ALA A 63 -14.30 -4.99 13.59
N PRO A 64 -13.98 -3.83 12.97
CA PRO A 64 -14.63 -3.40 11.74
C PRO A 64 -14.22 -4.26 10.56
N GLU A 65 -14.84 -3.98 9.39
CA GLU A 65 -14.51 -4.67 8.15
C GLU A 65 -13.01 -4.59 7.83
N PRO A 66 -12.41 -5.69 7.31
CA PRO A 66 -11.01 -5.68 6.92
C PRO A 66 -10.80 -4.84 5.67
N TYR A 67 -9.56 -4.38 5.49
CA TYR A 67 -9.14 -3.76 4.24
C TYR A 67 -8.96 -4.83 3.15
N ASP A 68 -8.89 -4.37 1.90
CA ASP A 68 -8.64 -5.27 0.77
C ASP A 68 -7.15 -5.63 0.65
N GLY A 69 -6.30 -4.85 1.26
CA GLY A 69 -4.89 -5.14 1.34
C GLY A 69 -4.11 -4.06 2.09
N VAL A 70 -2.83 -4.31 2.28
CA VAL A 70 -1.91 -3.35 2.91
C VAL A 70 -0.65 -3.24 2.05
N ALA A 71 -0.36 -2.04 1.58
CA ALA A 71 0.92 -1.75 0.94
C ALA A 71 1.93 -1.36 2.02
N GLN A 72 3.10 -1.97 1.96
CA GLN A 72 4.16 -1.75 2.93
C GLN A 72 5.43 -1.39 2.18
N LEU A 73 5.98 -0.21 2.46
CA LEU A 73 7.16 0.30 1.80
C LEU A 73 8.17 0.78 2.84
N TRP A 74 9.45 0.59 2.54
CA TRP A 74 10.52 0.96 3.46
C TRP A 74 11.53 1.89 2.79
N TRP A 75 12.01 2.84 3.57
CA TRP A 75 13.12 3.74 3.22
C TRP A 75 14.19 3.66 4.29
N ASP A 76 15.43 3.91 3.92
CA ASP A 76 16.53 3.92 4.89
C ASP A 76 16.35 5.03 5.92
N THR A 77 15.94 6.21 5.45
CA THR A 77 15.79 7.41 6.30
C THR A 77 14.55 8.21 5.91
N ALA A 78 14.11 9.06 6.83
CA ALA A 78 13.03 10.02 6.54
C ALA A 78 13.44 11.01 5.44
N GLU A 79 14.72 11.34 5.35
CA GLU A 79 15.25 12.21 4.30
C GLU A 79 15.09 11.60 2.92
N ASP A 80 15.35 10.30 2.79
CA ASP A 80 15.17 9.57 1.53
C ASP A 80 13.70 9.58 1.10
N LEU A 81 12.79 9.37 2.04
CA LEU A 81 11.35 9.44 1.78
C LEU A 81 10.94 10.83 1.29
N ALA A 82 11.54 11.88 1.84
CA ALA A 82 11.23 13.26 1.50
C ALA A 82 11.96 13.77 0.24
N THR A 83 12.62 12.91 -0.52
CA THR A 83 13.32 13.27 -1.74
C THR A 83 12.39 14.00 -2.71
N ASN A 84 12.82 15.17 -3.18
CA ASN A 84 12.01 16.05 -4.02
C ASN A 84 12.70 16.45 -5.33
N THR A 85 13.57 15.59 -5.86
CA THR A 85 14.14 15.81 -7.19
C THR A 85 13.02 15.85 -8.24
N PRO A 86 13.24 16.46 -9.41
CA PRO A 86 12.24 16.43 -10.48
C PRO A 86 11.79 15.02 -10.83
N GLU A 87 12.69 14.04 -10.82
CA GLU A 87 12.38 12.64 -11.08
C GLU A 87 11.47 12.06 -10.00
N ALA A 88 11.75 12.35 -8.74
CA ALA A 88 10.93 11.87 -7.60
C ALA A 88 9.53 12.48 -7.63
N ILE A 89 9.42 13.76 -7.95
CA ILE A 89 8.13 14.45 -8.07
C ILE A 89 7.29 13.82 -9.17
N ARG A 90 7.87 13.58 -10.34
CA ARG A 90 7.18 12.91 -11.45
C ARG A 90 6.77 11.50 -11.09
N ALA A 91 7.64 10.76 -10.43
CA ALA A 91 7.37 9.39 -9.99
C ALA A 91 6.20 9.34 -9.01
N GLY A 92 6.19 10.24 -8.03
CA GLY A 92 5.10 10.33 -7.07
C GLY A 92 3.76 10.65 -7.72
N ALA A 93 3.76 11.59 -8.66
CA ALA A 93 2.55 11.95 -9.42
C ALA A 93 2.04 10.79 -10.27
N LEU A 94 2.94 10.04 -10.89
CA LEU A 94 2.61 8.87 -11.70
C LEU A 94 1.93 7.79 -10.85
N LEU A 95 2.48 7.50 -9.66
CA LEU A 95 1.91 6.50 -8.76
C LEU A 95 0.53 6.95 -8.25
N LEU A 96 0.39 8.20 -7.86
CA LEU A 96 -0.88 8.74 -7.37
C LEU A 96 -1.97 8.65 -8.45
N GLU A 97 -1.65 9.00 -9.68
CA GLU A 97 -2.60 8.90 -10.79
C GLU A 97 -3.06 7.45 -11.00
N ASP A 98 -2.13 6.49 -10.92
CA ASP A 98 -2.48 5.08 -11.06
C ASP A 98 -3.29 4.57 -9.88
N GLU A 99 -2.98 5.00 -8.67
CA GLU A 99 -3.72 4.64 -7.46
C GLU A 99 -5.19 5.01 -7.56
N ARG A 100 -5.51 6.15 -8.17
CA ARG A 100 -6.89 6.60 -8.37
C ARG A 100 -7.73 5.65 -9.22
N LYS A 101 -7.10 4.78 -9.96
CA LYS A 101 -7.80 3.83 -10.85
C LYS A 101 -8.35 2.62 -10.13
N PHE A 102 -7.85 2.31 -8.92
CA PHE A 102 -8.27 1.10 -8.22
C PHE A 102 -8.46 1.26 -6.70
N ILE A 103 -7.90 2.32 -6.10
CA ILE A 103 -7.98 2.56 -4.65
C ILE A 103 -8.99 3.65 -4.33
N ASP A 104 -9.83 3.40 -3.34
CA ASP A 104 -10.70 4.41 -2.74
C ASP A 104 -9.86 5.22 -1.75
N LEU A 105 -9.13 6.20 -2.27
CA LEU A 105 -8.14 6.95 -1.50
C LEU A 105 -8.70 7.64 -0.25
N PRO A 106 -9.88 8.29 -0.30
CA PRO A 106 -10.42 8.94 0.92
C PRO A 106 -10.71 7.98 2.07
N ARG A 107 -10.85 6.68 1.78
CA ARG A 107 -11.13 5.65 2.79
C ARG A 107 -9.91 4.80 3.11
N SER A 108 -8.75 5.12 2.53
CA SER A 108 -7.55 4.29 2.63
C SER A 108 -6.46 5.05 3.39
N PRO A 109 -6.35 4.85 4.70
CA PRO A 109 -5.38 5.58 5.52
C PRO A 109 -3.96 5.11 5.24
N LEU A 110 -3.02 6.04 5.37
CA LEU A 110 -1.60 5.73 5.29
C LEU A 110 -0.85 6.56 6.34
N TRP A 111 0.20 5.99 6.89
CA TRP A 111 1.03 6.66 7.88
C TRP A 111 2.43 6.06 7.91
N LEU A 112 3.34 6.76 8.59
CA LEU A 112 4.72 6.32 8.78
C LEU A 112 4.91 5.73 10.17
N GLY A 113 5.79 4.75 10.27
CA GLY A 113 6.15 4.16 11.54
C GLY A 113 7.53 3.52 11.49
N GLU A 114 7.99 3.12 12.65
CA GLU A 114 9.20 2.33 12.80
C GLU A 114 8.81 0.96 13.33
N GLU A 115 9.37 -0.07 12.72
CA GLU A 115 9.15 -1.43 13.21
C GLU A 115 9.94 -1.68 14.49
N ARG A 116 9.31 -2.36 15.42
CA ARG A 116 9.93 -2.82 16.66
C ARG A 116 9.80 -4.32 16.71
N GLU A 117 10.90 -5.03 16.51
CA GLU A 117 10.91 -6.49 16.55
C GLU A 117 10.79 -6.94 18.01
N VAL A 118 9.86 -7.85 18.27
CA VAL A 118 9.61 -8.40 19.60
C VAL A 118 10.29 -9.77 19.74
N PHE A 119 10.23 -10.59 18.68
CA PHE A 119 10.98 -11.85 18.61
C PHE A 119 11.24 -12.28 17.18
#